data_5625ba511b97e9a71df2ba36d668e260
#
_entry.id   5625ba511b97e9a71df2ba36d668e260
#
_cell.length_a   1.000
_cell.length_b   1.000
_cell.length_c   1.000
_cell.angle_alpha   90.00
_cell.angle_beta   90.00
_cell.angle_gamma   90.00
#
_symmetry.space_group_name_H-M   'P 1'
#
loop_
_entity.id
_entity.type
_entity.pdbx_description
1 polymer ?
#
loop_
_entity_poly.entity_id
_entity_poly.type
_entity_poly.pdbx_seq_one_letter_code
_entity_poly.pdbx_strand_id
1 'polypeptide(L)'
;MPAESSALYPFGDMLALARQSWLGELSGRLAGRGHDGYRRSDAAALRLLRRGPAAVGQLGTVLGVTRQAARKVADGLQQRGYVTTRRNLHDSRQVDITLTPAGQDYARAVTDVIAELNREVARRTDPAQLAAADAVLRAVLFDESTRQRAGRVPRPPSAG
;
A
#
# COMPACT_ATOMS: atom_id res chain seq x y z
N MET A 1 8.53 30.98 33.84
CA MET A 1 8.65 31.13 32.36
C MET A 1 7.87 30.00 31.73
N PRO A 2 6.73 30.26 31.10
CA PRO A 2 6.07 29.19 30.33
C PRO A 2 6.96 28.88 29.14
N ALA A 3 7.31 27.60 28.96
CA ALA A 3 7.96 27.09 27.77
C ALA A 3 7.12 27.52 26.55
N GLU A 4 7.76 28.26 25.64
CA GLU A 4 7.18 28.55 24.32
C GLU A 4 6.67 27.26 23.75
N SER A 5 5.35 27.20 23.59
CA SER A 5 4.68 26.15 22.82
C SER A 5 5.26 26.25 21.42
N SER A 6 6.31 25.49 21.16
CA SER A 6 6.75 25.22 19.80
C SER A 6 5.48 24.88 19.03
N ALA A 7 5.12 25.68 18.05
CA ALA A 7 3.94 25.48 17.25
C ALA A 7 4.07 24.10 16.59
N LEU A 8 3.54 23.10 17.28
CA LEU A 8 3.45 21.73 16.76
C LEU A 8 2.66 21.85 15.47
N TYR A 9 3.28 21.52 14.37
CA TYR A 9 2.57 21.32 13.11
C TYR A 9 1.33 20.49 13.40
N PRO A 10 0.14 20.88 12.93
CA PRO A 10 -1.05 20.06 13.13
C PRO A 10 -0.73 18.64 12.66
N PHE A 11 -0.91 17.65 13.53
CA PHE A 11 -0.53 16.25 13.24
C PHE A 11 -1.11 15.76 11.91
N GLY A 12 -2.37 16.12 11.60
CA GLY A 12 -3.04 15.76 10.36
C GLY A 12 -2.34 16.30 9.12
N ASP A 13 -1.86 17.54 9.16
CA ASP A 13 -1.14 18.15 8.04
C ASP A 13 0.21 17.48 7.82
N MET A 14 0.95 17.20 8.90
CA MET A 14 2.22 16.48 8.82
C MET A 14 2.03 15.07 8.26
N LEU A 15 0.98 14.35 8.69
CA LEU A 15 0.64 13.03 8.17
C LEU A 15 0.30 13.09 6.67
N ALA A 16 -0.45 14.11 6.23
CA ALA A 16 -0.79 14.30 4.83
C ALA A 16 0.45 14.59 3.97
N LEU A 17 1.34 15.48 4.43
CA LEU A 17 2.61 15.81 3.77
C LEU A 17 3.54 14.60 3.70
N ALA A 18 3.72 13.89 4.80
CA ALA A 18 4.55 12.68 4.83
C ALA A 18 4.04 11.61 3.87
N ARG A 19 2.72 11.40 3.82
CA ARG A 19 2.09 10.49 2.87
C ARG A 19 2.30 10.94 1.41
N GLN A 20 2.14 12.22 1.12
CA GLN A 20 2.35 12.76 -0.22
C GLN A 20 3.79 12.57 -0.67
N SER A 21 4.76 12.91 0.18
CA SER A 21 6.19 12.71 -0.07
C SER A 21 6.52 11.25 -0.32
N TRP A 22 6.03 10.34 0.53
CA TRP A 22 6.23 8.91 0.38
C TRP A 22 5.72 8.38 -0.96
N LEU A 23 4.49 8.77 -1.36
CA LEU A 23 3.90 8.33 -2.62
C LEU A 23 4.63 8.92 -3.83
N GLY A 24 5.12 10.16 -3.73
CA GLY A 24 5.94 10.79 -4.75
C GLY A 24 7.26 10.05 -4.99
N GLU A 25 7.99 9.74 -3.91
CA GLU A 25 9.24 8.95 -3.98
C GLU A 25 9.00 7.56 -4.57
N LEU A 26 7.96 6.87 -4.09
CA LEU A 26 7.61 5.55 -4.59
C LEU A 26 7.30 5.59 -6.10
N SER A 27 6.47 6.54 -6.53
CA SER A 27 6.10 6.71 -7.94
C SER A 27 7.32 7.06 -8.81
N GLY A 28 8.17 8.00 -8.36
CA GLY A 28 9.36 8.42 -9.09
C GLY A 28 10.37 7.28 -9.27
N ARG A 29 10.62 6.50 -8.22
CA ARG A 29 11.54 5.35 -8.30
C ARG A 29 11.00 4.23 -9.18
N LEU A 30 9.70 4.01 -9.18
CA LEU A 30 9.06 3.02 -10.07
C LEU A 30 9.12 3.48 -11.53
N ALA A 31 8.88 4.77 -11.82
CA ALA A 31 9.03 5.33 -13.15
C ALA A 31 10.48 5.17 -13.67
N GLY A 32 11.48 5.44 -12.82
CA GLY A 32 12.90 5.20 -13.13
C GLY A 32 13.25 3.73 -13.43
N ARG A 33 12.36 2.78 -13.10
CA ARG A 33 12.46 1.35 -13.40
C ARG A 33 11.55 0.91 -14.57
N GLY A 34 10.96 1.86 -15.30
CA GLY A 34 10.05 1.58 -16.41
C GLY A 34 8.61 1.26 -16.01
N HIS A 35 8.21 1.57 -14.77
CA HIS A 35 6.85 1.34 -14.28
C HIS A 35 6.15 2.67 -13.99
N ASP A 36 5.67 3.32 -15.04
CA ASP A 36 4.95 4.58 -14.95
C ASP A 36 3.51 4.40 -14.40
N GLY A 37 2.96 5.50 -13.88
CA GLY A 37 1.54 5.58 -13.51
C GLY A 37 1.18 4.76 -12.27
N TYR A 38 2.09 4.65 -11.29
CA TYR A 38 1.80 4.03 -10.00
C TYR A 38 0.56 4.67 -9.34
N ARG A 39 -0.33 3.85 -8.85
CA ARG A 39 -1.53 4.27 -8.10
C ARG A 39 -1.47 3.71 -6.68
N ARG A 40 -2.00 4.46 -5.71
CA ARG A 40 -2.01 4.07 -4.29
C ARG A 40 -2.63 2.68 -4.00
N SER A 41 -3.53 2.22 -4.85
CA SER A 41 -4.16 0.90 -4.75
C SER A 41 -3.25 -0.24 -5.21
N ASP A 42 -2.23 0.06 -6.03
CA ASP A 42 -1.43 -0.96 -6.71
C ASP A 42 -0.67 -1.84 -5.72
N ALA A 43 -0.01 -1.26 -4.72
CA ALA A 43 0.75 -2.04 -3.74
C ALA A 43 -0.11 -3.09 -3.01
N ALA A 44 -1.34 -2.73 -2.62
CA ALA A 44 -2.23 -3.66 -1.93
C ALA A 44 -2.81 -4.71 -2.89
N ALA A 45 -3.20 -4.30 -4.11
CA ALA A 45 -3.69 -5.20 -5.15
C ALA A 45 -2.62 -6.23 -5.56
N LEU A 46 -1.40 -5.77 -5.84
CA LEU A 46 -0.29 -6.63 -6.24
C LEU A 46 0.12 -7.60 -5.13
N ARG A 47 0.08 -7.15 -3.85
CA ARG A 47 0.35 -8.02 -2.71
C ARG A 47 -0.67 -9.14 -2.59
N LEU A 48 -1.95 -8.87 -2.85
CA LEU A 48 -2.98 -9.89 -2.91
C LEU A 48 -2.70 -10.87 -4.05
N LEU A 49 -2.51 -10.36 -5.26
CA LEU A 49 -2.38 -11.16 -6.49
C LEU A 49 -1.09 -11.99 -6.57
N ARG A 50 -0.05 -11.61 -5.83
CA ARG A 50 1.17 -12.44 -5.67
C ARG A 50 0.91 -13.74 -4.91
N ARG A 51 -0.16 -13.83 -4.14
CA ARG A 51 -0.56 -15.05 -3.43
C ARG A 51 -1.34 -16.02 -4.31
N GLY A 52 -1.76 -15.59 -5.49
CA GLY A 52 -2.52 -16.35 -6.46
C GLY A 52 -3.66 -15.53 -7.08
N PRO A 53 -4.44 -16.13 -7.97
CA PRO A 53 -5.63 -15.52 -8.52
C PRO A 53 -6.59 -15.04 -7.44
N ALA A 54 -7.23 -13.90 -7.65
CA ALA A 54 -8.18 -13.35 -6.70
C ALA A 54 -9.42 -12.83 -7.40
N ALA A 55 -10.58 -13.02 -6.79
CA ALA A 55 -11.84 -12.46 -7.27
C ALA A 55 -11.90 -10.94 -6.99
N VAL A 56 -12.68 -10.21 -7.81
CA VAL A 56 -12.92 -8.77 -7.64
C VAL A 56 -13.43 -8.42 -6.23
N GLY A 57 -14.28 -9.30 -5.63
CA GLY A 57 -14.77 -9.11 -4.26
C GLY A 57 -13.65 -9.16 -3.22
N GLN A 58 -12.71 -10.09 -3.36
CA GLN A 58 -11.54 -10.18 -2.47
C GLN A 58 -10.64 -8.95 -2.61
N LEU A 59 -10.45 -8.46 -3.83
CA LEU A 59 -9.74 -7.20 -4.07
C LEU A 59 -10.42 -6.02 -3.38
N GLY A 60 -11.75 -5.93 -3.45
CA GLY A 60 -12.54 -4.90 -2.75
C GLY A 60 -12.34 -4.95 -1.24
N THR A 61 -12.39 -6.15 -0.65
CA THR A 61 -12.13 -6.34 0.79
C THR A 61 -10.73 -5.87 1.20
N VAL A 62 -9.70 -6.25 0.44
CA VAL A 62 -8.31 -5.86 0.74
C VAL A 62 -8.10 -4.35 0.60
N LEU A 63 -8.71 -3.74 -0.41
CA LEU A 63 -8.61 -2.30 -0.65
C LEU A 63 -9.53 -1.47 0.27
N GLY A 64 -10.54 -2.10 0.90
CA GLY A 64 -11.56 -1.40 1.69
C GLY A 64 -12.46 -0.53 0.83
N VAL A 65 -12.82 -1.00 -0.35
CA VAL A 65 -13.66 -0.28 -1.32
C VAL A 65 -14.80 -1.17 -1.82
N THR A 66 -15.79 -0.54 -2.47
CA THR A 66 -16.90 -1.28 -3.09
C THR A 66 -16.39 -2.21 -4.20
N ARG A 67 -17.17 -3.25 -4.52
CA ARG A 67 -16.88 -4.16 -5.64
C ARG A 67 -16.72 -3.40 -6.97
N GLN A 68 -17.52 -2.36 -7.21
CA GLN A 68 -17.42 -1.54 -8.41
C GLN A 68 -16.09 -0.76 -8.45
N ALA A 69 -15.65 -0.18 -7.34
CA ALA A 69 -14.36 0.50 -7.25
C ALA A 69 -13.19 -0.48 -7.42
N ALA A 70 -13.28 -1.67 -6.82
CA ALA A 70 -12.29 -2.74 -7.02
C ALA A 70 -12.21 -3.18 -8.49
N ARG A 71 -13.35 -3.26 -9.19
CA ARG A 71 -13.39 -3.54 -10.63
C ARG A 71 -12.61 -2.50 -11.43
N LYS A 72 -12.81 -1.20 -11.14
CA LYS A 72 -12.05 -0.12 -11.80
C LYS A 72 -10.54 -0.23 -11.54
N VAL A 73 -10.13 -0.68 -10.36
CA VAL A 73 -8.70 -0.94 -10.06
C VAL A 73 -8.18 -2.08 -10.93
N ALA A 74 -8.91 -3.20 -11.01
CA ALA A 74 -8.54 -4.34 -11.86
C ALA A 74 -8.46 -3.96 -13.34
N ASP A 75 -9.45 -3.23 -13.85
CA ASP A 75 -9.48 -2.73 -15.24
C ASP A 75 -8.28 -1.80 -15.51
N GLY A 76 -7.93 -0.92 -14.57
CA GLY A 76 -6.75 -0.05 -14.68
C GLY A 76 -5.42 -0.81 -14.67
N LEU A 77 -5.31 -1.90 -13.91
CA LEU A 77 -4.14 -2.80 -13.96
C LEU A 77 -4.09 -3.58 -15.28
N GLN A 78 -5.25 -4.01 -15.79
CA GLN A 78 -5.35 -4.71 -17.05
C GLN A 78 -4.99 -3.81 -18.24
N GLN A 79 -5.46 -2.57 -18.26
CA GLN A 79 -5.11 -1.59 -19.30
C GLN A 79 -3.60 -1.33 -19.38
N ARG A 80 -2.90 -1.40 -18.23
CA ARG A 80 -1.43 -1.28 -18.14
C ARG A 80 -0.70 -2.60 -18.41
N GLY A 81 -1.43 -3.68 -18.73
CA GLY A 81 -0.86 -4.99 -19.04
C GLY A 81 -0.36 -5.80 -17.83
N TYR A 82 -0.66 -5.38 -16.60
CA TYR A 82 -0.16 -6.03 -15.39
C TYR A 82 -1.01 -7.21 -14.92
N VAL A 83 -2.27 -7.27 -15.33
CA VAL A 83 -3.16 -8.40 -15.00
C VAL A 83 -3.97 -8.85 -16.21
N THR A 84 -4.41 -10.09 -16.17
CA THR A 84 -5.48 -10.63 -17.01
C THR A 84 -6.67 -10.97 -16.14
N THR A 85 -7.87 -10.95 -16.75
CA THR A 85 -9.10 -11.36 -16.09
C THR A 85 -9.70 -12.53 -16.86
N ARG A 86 -10.13 -13.58 -16.13
CA ARG A 86 -10.82 -14.75 -16.71
C ARG A 86 -12.04 -15.08 -15.87
N ARG A 87 -13.07 -15.64 -16.50
CA ARG A 87 -14.18 -16.23 -15.75
C ARG A 87 -13.65 -17.40 -14.92
N ASN A 88 -14.10 -17.47 -13.66
CA ASN A 88 -13.76 -18.59 -12.79
C ASN A 88 -14.35 -19.88 -13.34
N LEU A 89 -13.56 -20.96 -13.35
CA LEU A 89 -13.98 -22.26 -13.91
C LEU A 89 -15.02 -22.96 -13.03
N HIS A 90 -15.08 -22.64 -11.73
CA HIS A 90 -16.00 -23.26 -10.78
C HIS A 90 -17.25 -22.42 -10.51
N ASP A 91 -17.18 -21.11 -10.76
CA ASP A 91 -18.29 -20.18 -10.62
C ASP A 91 -18.24 -19.13 -11.72
N SER A 92 -19.04 -19.35 -12.77
CA SER A 92 -19.11 -18.46 -13.94
C SER A 92 -19.57 -17.02 -13.63
N ARG A 93 -20.09 -16.77 -12.40
CA ARG A 93 -20.45 -15.43 -11.92
C ARG A 93 -19.26 -14.66 -11.39
N GLN A 94 -18.14 -15.33 -11.16
CA GLN A 94 -16.91 -14.73 -10.65
C GLN A 94 -15.90 -14.50 -11.80
N VAL A 95 -15.13 -13.44 -11.62
CA VAL A 95 -14.00 -13.12 -12.49
C VAL A 95 -12.75 -13.14 -11.64
N ASP A 96 -11.81 -14.00 -12.02
CA ASP A 96 -10.51 -14.08 -11.40
C ASP A 96 -9.54 -13.14 -12.09
N ILE A 97 -8.75 -12.47 -11.28
CA ILE A 97 -7.69 -11.55 -11.67
C ILE A 97 -6.37 -12.27 -11.42
N THR A 98 -5.51 -12.30 -12.42
CA THR A 98 -4.20 -12.97 -12.35
C THR A 98 -3.11 -12.05 -12.87
N LEU A 99 -1.93 -12.05 -12.22
CA LEU A 99 -0.77 -11.29 -12.69
C LEU A 99 -0.25 -11.86 -14.03
N THR A 100 0.06 -10.97 -14.95
CA THR A 100 0.89 -11.29 -16.12
C THR A 100 2.37 -11.37 -15.73
N PRO A 101 3.27 -11.85 -16.60
CA PRO A 101 4.72 -11.72 -16.36
C PRO A 101 5.15 -10.28 -16.07
N ALA A 102 4.65 -9.29 -16.83
CA ALA A 102 4.88 -7.88 -16.56
C ALA A 102 4.31 -7.43 -15.21
N GLY A 103 3.14 -7.97 -14.82
CA GLY A 103 2.55 -7.73 -13.51
C GLY A 103 3.38 -8.30 -12.36
N GLN A 104 4.00 -9.45 -12.55
CA GLN A 104 4.92 -10.03 -11.57
C GLN A 104 6.19 -9.17 -11.40
N ASP A 105 6.75 -8.66 -12.50
CA ASP A 105 7.90 -7.75 -12.47
C ASP A 105 7.53 -6.45 -11.76
N TYR A 106 6.38 -5.87 -12.08
CA TYR A 106 5.86 -4.69 -11.42
C TYR A 106 5.65 -4.91 -9.91
N ALA A 107 5.08 -6.06 -9.53
CA ALA A 107 4.86 -6.40 -8.12
C ALA A 107 6.19 -6.56 -7.35
N ARG A 108 7.24 -7.10 -7.99
CA ARG A 108 8.60 -7.14 -7.41
C ARG A 108 9.14 -5.73 -7.24
N ALA A 109 9.12 -4.92 -8.30
CA ALA A 109 9.61 -3.55 -8.27
C ALA A 109 8.95 -2.71 -7.16
N VAL A 110 7.62 -2.81 -7.00
CA VAL A 110 6.88 -2.13 -5.92
C VAL A 110 7.38 -2.60 -4.54
N THR A 111 7.57 -3.90 -4.35
CA THR A 111 8.06 -4.46 -3.08
C THR A 111 9.47 -3.95 -2.77
N ASP A 112 10.35 -3.95 -3.75
CA ASP A 112 11.76 -3.57 -3.60
C ASP A 112 11.88 -2.07 -3.28
N VAL A 113 11.15 -1.21 -4.00
CA VAL A 113 11.15 0.24 -3.73
C VAL A 113 10.61 0.55 -2.35
N ILE A 114 9.53 -0.11 -1.91
CA ILE A 114 9.01 0.06 -0.55
C ILE A 114 10.06 -0.37 0.48
N ALA A 115 10.76 -1.48 0.26
CA ALA A 115 11.81 -1.94 1.15
C ALA A 115 13.00 -0.98 1.20
N GLU A 116 13.37 -0.36 0.08
CA GLU A 116 14.41 0.67 0.02
C GLU A 116 14.01 1.91 0.82
N LEU A 117 12.81 2.44 0.60
CA LEU A 117 12.29 3.59 1.34
C LEU A 117 12.23 3.31 2.85
N ASN A 118 11.77 2.11 3.24
CA ASN A 118 11.76 1.70 4.65
C ASN A 118 13.18 1.68 5.24
N ARG A 119 14.16 1.15 4.52
CA ARG A 119 15.57 1.17 4.96
C ARG A 119 16.12 2.59 5.07
N GLU A 120 15.73 3.50 4.19
CA GLU A 120 16.16 4.90 4.28
C GLU A 120 15.58 5.59 5.50
N VAL A 121 14.31 5.36 5.83
CA VAL A 121 13.72 5.86 7.08
C VAL A 121 14.44 5.26 8.28
N ALA A 122 14.68 3.95 8.31
CA ALA A 122 15.38 3.28 9.40
C ALA A 122 16.82 3.79 9.61
N ARG A 123 17.48 4.28 8.55
CA ARG A 123 18.82 4.91 8.69
C ARG A 123 18.78 6.33 9.25
N ARG A 124 17.64 7.00 9.19
CA ARG A 124 17.45 8.39 9.68
C ARG A 124 16.82 8.47 11.06
N THR A 125 16.41 7.33 11.62
CA THR A 125 15.71 7.19 12.89
C THR A 125 16.29 6.03 13.68
N ASP A 126 15.99 5.96 14.97
CA ASP A 126 16.28 4.78 15.78
C ASP A 126 15.04 3.87 15.92
N PRO A 127 15.23 2.61 16.37
CA PRO A 127 14.11 1.66 16.53
C PRO A 127 13.02 2.14 17.50
N ALA A 128 13.36 2.88 18.55
CA ALA A 128 12.38 3.39 19.51
C ALA A 128 11.50 4.48 18.87
N GLN A 129 12.10 5.36 18.06
CA GLN A 129 11.37 6.37 17.29
C GLN A 129 10.41 5.72 16.28
N LEU A 130 10.84 4.65 15.59
CA LEU A 130 9.96 3.90 14.67
C LEU A 130 8.81 3.22 15.40
N ALA A 131 9.06 2.62 16.56
CA ALA A 131 8.02 2.00 17.38
C ALA A 131 7.01 3.05 17.89
N ALA A 132 7.50 4.22 18.34
CA ALA A 132 6.64 5.32 18.75
C ALA A 132 5.80 5.86 17.60
N ALA A 133 6.37 6.02 16.41
CA ALA A 133 5.65 6.43 15.21
C ALA A 133 4.58 5.40 14.82
N ASP A 134 4.86 4.09 14.85
CA ASP A 134 3.87 3.03 14.61
C ASP A 134 2.71 3.13 15.61
N ALA A 135 2.99 3.33 16.90
CA ALA A 135 1.97 3.48 17.93
C ALA A 135 1.06 4.69 17.66
N VAL A 136 1.65 5.85 17.33
CA VAL A 136 0.89 7.07 16.98
C VAL A 136 0.06 6.88 15.73
N LEU A 137 0.63 6.28 14.67
CA LEU A 137 -0.10 6.02 13.43
C LEU A 137 -1.27 5.06 13.64
N ARG A 138 -1.12 4.05 14.51
CA ARG A 138 -2.24 3.15 14.87
C ARG A 138 -3.32 3.85 15.66
N ALA A 139 -2.98 4.82 16.50
CA ALA A 139 -3.95 5.59 17.28
C ALA A 139 -4.91 6.43 16.40
N VAL A 140 -4.50 6.82 15.20
CA VAL A 140 -5.35 7.56 14.25
C VAL A 140 -6.19 6.66 13.34
N LEU A 141 -6.15 5.34 13.53
CA LEU A 141 -7.03 4.41 12.83
C LEU A 141 -8.35 4.30 13.58
N PHE A 142 -9.25 5.25 13.35
CA PHE A 142 -10.48 5.37 14.15
C PHE A 142 -11.52 4.30 13.85
N ASP A 143 -11.55 3.75 12.62
CA ASP A 143 -12.51 2.73 12.24
C ASP A 143 -11.93 1.30 12.33
N GLU A 144 -12.78 0.35 12.73
CA GLU A 144 -12.39 -1.04 12.94
C GLU A 144 -11.89 -1.73 11.66
N SER A 145 -12.48 -1.42 10.50
CA SER A 145 -12.06 -2.01 9.23
C SER A 145 -10.63 -1.62 8.86
N THR A 146 -10.25 -0.38 9.14
CA THR A 146 -8.88 0.11 8.92
C THR A 146 -7.91 -0.48 9.94
N ARG A 147 -8.31 -0.63 11.22
CA ARG A 147 -7.51 -1.33 12.24
C ARG A 147 -7.21 -2.78 11.85
N GLN A 148 -8.20 -3.51 11.37
CA GLN A 148 -8.03 -4.91 10.91
C GLN A 148 -7.08 -4.99 9.72
N ARG A 149 -7.13 -4.04 8.76
CA ARG A 149 -6.17 -3.96 7.66
C ARG A 149 -4.76 -3.66 8.16
N ALA A 150 -4.61 -2.75 9.11
CA ALA A 150 -3.33 -2.39 9.72
C ALA A 150 -2.72 -3.55 10.51
N GLY A 151 -3.52 -4.41 11.12
CA GLY A 151 -3.05 -5.62 11.81
C GLY A 151 -2.35 -6.63 10.90
N ARG A 152 -2.54 -6.52 9.57
CA ARG A 152 -1.85 -7.34 8.56
C ARG A 152 -0.53 -6.74 8.06
N VAL A 153 -0.21 -5.53 8.50
CA VAL A 153 1.08 -4.87 8.19
C VAL A 153 2.11 -5.34 9.22
N PRO A 154 3.28 -5.84 8.80
CA PRO A 154 4.34 -6.24 9.72
C PRO A 154 4.70 -5.07 10.65
N ARG A 155 4.83 -5.36 11.93
CA ARG A 155 5.33 -4.39 12.91
C ARG A 155 6.85 -4.24 12.76
N PRO A 156 7.39 -3.05 13.04
CA PRO A 156 8.83 -2.88 13.18
C PRO A 156 9.35 -3.80 14.32
N PRO A 157 10.60 -4.26 14.25
CA PRO A 157 11.19 -5.04 15.33
C PRO A 157 11.11 -4.26 16.62
N SER A 158 10.69 -4.93 17.70
CA SER A 158 10.72 -4.36 19.05
C SER A 158 12.16 -4.03 19.39
N ALA A 159 12.41 -2.80 19.85
CA ALA A 159 13.69 -2.46 20.48
C ALA A 159 13.79 -3.31 21.75
N GLY A 160 14.69 -4.31 21.73
CA GLY A 160 15.08 -5.09 22.90
C GLY A 160 15.96 -4.26 23.82
#